data_6ff51f60503c91399271abb4f9d33670
#
_entry.id   6ff51f60503c91399271abb4f9d33670
#
_cell.length_a   1.000
_cell.length_b   1.000
_cell.length_c   1.000
_cell.angle_alpha   90.00
_cell.angle_beta   90.00
_cell.angle_gamma   90.00
#
_symmetry.space_group_name_H-M   'P 1'
#
loop_
_entity.id
_entity.type
_entity.pdbx_description
1 polymer ?
#
loop_
_entity_poly.entity_id
_entity_poly.type
_entity_poly.pdbx_seq_one_letter_code
_entity_poly.pdbx_strand_id
1 'polypeptide(L)'
;MSTLSFADFILNNDIIGFFEKPLTLKSGRLSHFYVNWRKSTNDAFLLDQLTDYLVDFMKQKNLQCETLYGVPEGASKTAVIAALKMAKQSPHFAQGSHRIAMGRAKPKPHGDPADRFFIGQPHGATFVLEDTVTTGLSLFQCLDQLLEVGIDVRGVICLTDRCERRNDGLTVPEYLEKTYGGRISYHPMSRAPDLLRTAVHRQKPPRALVEALAAELGLSPNDLLA
;
A
#
# COMPACT_ATOMS: atom_id res chain seq x y z
N MET A 1 11.14 -8.06 -18.72
CA MET A 1 10.95 -6.94 -17.75
C MET A 1 10.15 -5.87 -18.48
N SER A 2 9.08 -5.37 -17.90
CA SER A 2 8.29 -4.29 -18.50
C SER A 2 9.14 -3.04 -18.58
N THR A 3 9.19 -2.41 -19.76
CA THR A 3 9.86 -1.12 -19.98
C THR A 3 9.05 0.06 -19.43
N LEU A 4 7.85 -0.20 -18.92
CA LEU A 4 6.94 0.81 -18.40
C LEU A 4 7.28 1.14 -16.93
N SER A 5 7.15 2.41 -16.57
CA SER A 5 7.28 2.83 -15.17
C SER A 5 6.11 2.32 -14.31
N PHE A 6 6.28 2.30 -13.00
CA PHE A 6 5.19 1.94 -12.09
C PHE A 6 3.99 2.91 -12.19
N ALA A 7 4.26 4.20 -12.45
CA ALA A 7 3.21 5.17 -12.73
C ALA A 7 2.44 4.83 -14.03
N ASP A 8 3.15 4.41 -15.09
CA ASP A 8 2.50 3.96 -16.32
C ASP A 8 1.63 2.72 -16.09
N PHE A 9 2.11 1.76 -15.29
CA PHE A 9 1.31 0.60 -14.91
C PHE A 9 0.01 1.00 -14.22
N ILE A 10 0.07 1.93 -13.26
CA ILE A 10 -1.11 2.45 -12.55
C ILE A 10 -2.10 3.11 -13.50
N LEU A 11 -1.60 3.98 -14.38
CA LEU A 11 -2.44 4.76 -15.28
C LEU A 11 -3.04 3.94 -16.42
N ASN A 12 -2.26 3.04 -17.01
CA ASN A 12 -2.70 2.20 -18.12
C ASN A 12 -3.73 1.14 -17.70
N ASN A 13 -3.79 0.81 -16.40
CA ASN A 13 -4.76 -0.12 -15.84
C ASN A 13 -5.89 0.57 -15.07
N ASP A 14 -6.05 1.89 -15.25
CA ASP A 14 -7.10 2.70 -14.60
C ASP A 14 -7.18 2.50 -13.08
N ILE A 15 -6.05 2.24 -12.42
CA ILE A 15 -5.99 2.04 -10.96
C ILE A 15 -6.32 3.34 -10.24
N ILE A 16 -5.94 4.49 -10.82
CA ILE A 16 -6.38 5.81 -10.38
C ILE A 16 -7.36 6.40 -11.39
N GLY A 17 -8.43 7.01 -10.91
CA GLY A 17 -9.44 7.66 -11.75
C GLY A 17 -9.97 8.95 -11.14
N PHE A 18 -10.48 9.84 -11.99
CA PHE A 18 -11.09 11.12 -11.61
C PHE A 18 -12.61 11.07 -11.72
N PHE A 19 -13.28 11.91 -10.92
CA PHE A 19 -14.73 12.03 -10.90
C PHE A 19 -15.14 13.50 -10.81
N GLU A 20 -16.01 13.95 -11.70
CA GLU A 20 -16.59 15.29 -11.62
C GLU A 20 -17.45 15.47 -10.36
N LYS A 21 -18.20 14.41 -10.00
CA LYS A 21 -18.92 14.36 -8.72
C LYS A 21 -18.08 13.60 -7.71
N PRO A 22 -17.75 14.20 -6.55
CA PRO A 22 -16.90 13.54 -5.57
C PRO A 22 -17.56 12.27 -5.01
N LEU A 23 -16.74 11.27 -4.74
CA LEU A 23 -17.12 10.03 -4.06
C LEU A 23 -16.90 10.18 -2.56
N THR A 24 -17.74 9.56 -1.75
CA THR A 24 -17.51 9.46 -0.30
C THR A 24 -16.56 8.28 -0.03
N LEU A 25 -15.40 8.57 0.56
CA LEU A 25 -14.42 7.57 0.97
C LEU A 25 -14.84 6.87 2.27
N LYS A 26 -14.21 5.74 2.60
CA LYS A 26 -14.41 5.04 3.89
C LYS A 26 -14.15 5.93 5.11
N SER A 27 -13.28 6.94 4.97
CA SER A 27 -13.00 7.95 5.99
C SER A 27 -14.13 8.97 6.20
N GLY A 28 -15.20 8.95 5.37
CA GLY A 28 -16.28 9.94 5.32
C GLY A 28 -15.92 11.18 4.50
N ARG A 29 -14.71 11.32 4.02
CA ARG A 29 -14.28 12.46 3.19
C ARG A 29 -14.80 12.33 1.77
N LEU A 30 -15.12 13.47 1.15
CA LEU A 30 -15.42 13.55 -0.27
C LEU A 30 -14.11 13.61 -1.05
N SER A 31 -14.04 12.90 -2.17
CA SER A 31 -12.87 12.87 -3.03
C SER A 31 -13.23 12.87 -4.50
N HIS A 32 -12.52 13.69 -5.28
CA HIS A 32 -12.63 13.74 -6.74
C HIS A 32 -11.73 12.72 -7.44
N PHE A 33 -10.95 11.92 -6.70
CA PHE A 33 -10.18 10.80 -7.24
C PHE A 33 -10.29 9.56 -6.37
N TYR A 34 -10.09 8.42 -6.97
CA TYR A 34 -10.10 7.14 -6.28
C TYR A 34 -8.96 6.25 -6.78
N VAL A 35 -8.31 5.57 -5.84
CA VAL A 35 -7.27 4.56 -6.12
C VAL A 35 -7.88 3.19 -5.87
N ASN A 36 -7.91 2.35 -6.90
CA ASN A 36 -8.56 1.03 -6.85
C ASN A 36 -7.62 -0.09 -7.29
N TRP A 37 -6.82 -0.56 -6.38
CA TRP A 37 -5.90 -1.68 -6.61
C TRP A 37 -6.59 -3.01 -6.93
N ARG A 38 -7.89 -3.16 -6.62
CA ARG A 38 -8.66 -4.37 -6.97
C ARG A 38 -8.71 -4.60 -8.48
N LYS A 39 -8.57 -3.55 -9.30
CA LYS A 39 -8.48 -3.69 -10.76
C LYS A 39 -7.30 -4.56 -11.20
N SER A 40 -6.16 -4.43 -10.53
CA SER A 40 -4.98 -5.27 -10.79
C SER A 40 -4.95 -6.55 -9.97
N THR A 41 -5.44 -6.53 -8.73
CA THR A 41 -5.37 -7.72 -7.86
C THR A 41 -6.46 -8.76 -8.11
N ASN A 42 -7.43 -8.47 -8.98
CA ASN A 42 -8.45 -9.43 -9.43
C ASN A 42 -8.08 -10.13 -10.77
N ASP A 43 -7.01 -9.69 -11.41
CA ASP A 43 -6.46 -10.30 -12.61
C ASP A 43 -5.10 -10.91 -12.30
N ALA A 44 -4.91 -12.19 -12.66
CA ALA A 44 -3.68 -12.92 -12.30
C ALA A 44 -2.44 -12.35 -13.00
N PHE A 45 -2.58 -11.91 -14.27
CA PHE A 45 -1.48 -11.35 -15.04
C PHE A 45 -1.06 -9.98 -14.48
N LEU A 46 -2.04 -9.12 -14.18
CA LEU A 46 -1.76 -7.80 -13.59
C LEU A 46 -1.21 -7.92 -12.16
N LEU A 47 -1.69 -8.88 -11.37
CA LEU A 47 -1.16 -9.16 -10.05
C LEU A 47 0.29 -9.68 -10.11
N ASP A 48 0.60 -10.51 -11.09
CA ASP A 48 1.97 -10.98 -11.35
C ASP A 48 2.89 -9.81 -11.66
N GLN A 49 2.51 -8.91 -12.59
CA GLN A 49 3.27 -7.68 -12.89
C GLN A 49 3.40 -6.75 -11.69
N LEU A 50 2.30 -6.51 -10.95
CA LEU A 50 2.33 -5.67 -9.74
C LEU A 50 3.35 -6.18 -8.73
N THR A 51 3.39 -7.48 -8.53
CA THR A 51 4.32 -8.08 -7.57
C THR A 51 5.77 -8.08 -8.06
N ASP A 52 6.03 -8.04 -9.38
CA ASP A 52 7.36 -7.77 -9.91
C ASP A 52 7.83 -6.35 -9.58
N TYR A 53 6.97 -5.33 -9.79
CA TYR A 53 7.28 -3.96 -9.39
C TYR A 53 7.58 -3.84 -7.89
N LEU A 54 6.80 -4.53 -7.05
CA LEU A 54 7.01 -4.53 -5.59
C LEU A 54 8.34 -5.16 -5.20
N VAL A 55 8.66 -6.34 -5.76
CA VAL A 55 9.93 -7.04 -5.47
C VAL A 55 11.13 -6.21 -5.94
N ASP A 56 11.04 -5.59 -7.13
CA ASP A 56 12.08 -4.72 -7.66
C ASP A 56 12.25 -3.46 -6.81
N PHE A 57 11.15 -2.85 -6.36
CA PHE A 57 11.18 -1.71 -5.44
C PHE A 57 11.88 -2.07 -4.12
N MET A 58 11.55 -3.22 -3.53
CA MET A 58 12.20 -3.68 -2.30
C MET A 58 13.70 -3.88 -2.50
N LYS A 59 14.11 -4.46 -3.63
CA LYS A 59 15.54 -4.62 -3.97
C LYS A 59 16.25 -3.26 -4.14
N GLN A 60 15.66 -2.33 -4.89
CA GLN A 60 16.23 -1.00 -5.12
C GLN A 60 16.39 -0.19 -3.83
N LYS A 61 15.47 -0.36 -2.89
CA LYS A 61 15.51 0.29 -1.57
C LYS A 61 16.28 -0.49 -0.51
N ASN A 62 16.83 -1.68 -0.87
CA ASN A 62 17.49 -2.60 0.05
C ASN A 62 16.60 -2.98 1.26
N LEU A 63 15.30 -3.17 1.03
CA LEU A 63 14.34 -3.58 2.05
C LEU A 63 14.35 -5.10 2.17
N GLN A 64 15.10 -5.59 3.13
CA GLN A 64 15.20 -7.03 3.40
C GLN A 64 14.25 -7.42 4.53
N CYS A 65 13.49 -8.48 4.33
CA CYS A 65 12.60 -9.04 5.34
C CYS A 65 12.52 -10.57 5.24
N GLU A 66 12.18 -11.20 6.35
CA GLU A 66 11.82 -12.60 6.41
C GLU A 66 10.33 -12.81 6.16
N THR A 67 9.52 -11.80 6.49
CA THR A 67 8.07 -11.81 6.26
C THR A 67 7.61 -10.53 5.56
N LEU A 68 6.87 -10.68 4.47
CA LEU A 68 6.05 -9.62 3.90
C LEU A 68 4.60 -9.88 4.27
N TYR A 69 3.99 -8.96 5.04
CA TYR A 69 2.65 -9.11 5.61
C TYR A 69 1.70 -8.07 5.03
N GLY A 70 0.65 -8.51 4.36
CA GLY A 70 -0.36 -7.60 3.79
C GLY A 70 -1.44 -7.22 4.80
N VAL A 71 -1.74 -5.94 4.92
CA VAL A 71 -2.90 -5.48 5.70
C VAL A 71 -4.18 -6.10 5.14
N PRO A 72 -4.97 -6.81 5.95
CA PRO A 72 -6.23 -7.37 5.49
C PRO A 72 -7.25 -6.28 5.13
N GLU A 73 -8.00 -6.46 4.04
CA GLU A 73 -7.90 -7.54 3.06
C GLU A 73 -7.21 -7.06 1.76
N GLY A 74 -7.07 -5.73 1.60
CA GLY A 74 -6.66 -5.09 0.35
C GLY A 74 -5.29 -5.55 -0.15
N ALA A 75 -4.32 -5.63 0.75
CA ALA A 75 -2.94 -5.95 0.41
C ALA A 75 -2.59 -7.45 0.52
N SER A 76 -3.49 -8.30 1.05
CA SER A 76 -3.19 -9.71 1.35
C SER A 76 -2.71 -10.50 0.14
N LYS A 77 -3.44 -10.42 -0.99
CA LYS A 77 -3.06 -11.14 -2.22
C LYS A 77 -1.69 -10.73 -2.73
N THR A 78 -1.44 -9.41 -2.79
CA THR A 78 -0.18 -8.85 -3.27
C THR A 78 0.99 -9.30 -2.40
N ALA A 79 0.83 -9.25 -1.08
CA ALA A 79 1.87 -9.70 -0.15
C ALA A 79 2.20 -11.19 -0.30
N VAL A 80 1.17 -12.05 -0.39
CA VAL A 80 1.35 -13.50 -0.54
C VAL A 80 2.08 -13.85 -1.85
N ILE A 81 1.67 -13.25 -2.96
CA ILE A 81 2.29 -13.54 -4.27
C ILE A 81 3.72 -12.97 -4.33
N ALA A 82 3.94 -11.76 -3.81
CA ALA A 82 5.28 -11.18 -3.73
C ALA A 82 6.21 -12.02 -2.84
N ALA A 83 5.74 -12.46 -1.67
CA ALA A 83 6.50 -13.34 -0.79
C ALA A 83 6.89 -14.66 -1.48
N LEU A 84 5.96 -15.27 -2.24
CA LEU A 84 6.26 -16.46 -3.03
C LEU A 84 7.32 -16.19 -4.12
N LYS A 85 7.23 -15.05 -4.82
CA LYS A 85 8.25 -14.66 -5.82
C LYS A 85 9.62 -14.45 -5.18
N MET A 86 9.67 -13.75 -4.04
CA MET A 86 10.92 -13.52 -3.30
C MET A 86 11.53 -14.86 -2.84
N ALA A 87 10.71 -15.77 -2.29
CA ALA A 87 11.15 -17.10 -1.88
C ALA A 87 11.76 -17.88 -3.04
N LYS A 88 11.08 -17.90 -4.21
CA LYS A 88 11.58 -18.59 -5.42
C LYS A 88 12.89 -18.03 -5.97
N GLN A 89 13.19 -16.75 -5.71
CA GLN A 89 14.45 -16.11 -6.10
C GLN A 89 15.58 -16.36 -5.09
N SER A 90 15.26 -16.91 -3.91
CA SER A 90 16.24 -17.22 -2.88
C SER A 90 17.06 -18.45 -3.25
N PRO A 91 18.41 -18.46 -3.06
CA PRO A 91 19.25 -19.65 -3.25
C PRO A 91 18.92 -20.76 -2.26
N HIS A 92 18.18 -20.45 -1.18
CA HIS A 92 17.80 -21.39 -0.13
C HIS A 92 16.35 -21.86 -0.26
N PHE A 93 15.70 -21.68 -1.44
CA PHE A 93 14.31 -22.08 -1.64
C PHE A 93 14.15 -23.60 -1.53
N ALA A 94 13.59 -24.06 -0.41
CA ALA A 94 13.33 -25.46 -0.09
C ALA A 94 12.16 -25.60 0.88
N GLN A 95 11.70 -26.81 1.14
CA GLN A 95 10.66 -27.05 2.14
C GLN A 95 11.07 -26.50 3.52
N GLY A 96 10.20 -25.67 4.11
CA GLY A 96 10.41 -25.06 5.44
C GLY A 96 11.32 -23.83 5.46
N SER A 97 11.94 -23.46 4.32
CA SER A 97 12.90 -22.33 4.28
C SER A 97 12.24 -20.95 4.32
N HIS A 98 11.05 -20.83 3.75
CA HIS A 98 10.33 -19.56 3.67
C HIS A 98 8.88 -19.76 4.12
N ARG A 99 8.39 -18.84 4.94
CA ARG A 99 7.00 -18.87 5.43
C ARG A 99 6.20 -17.79 4.76
N ILE A 100 4.93 -18.08 4.50
CA ILE A 100 3.98 -17.10 4.00
C ILE A 100 3.03 -16.77 5.14
N ALA A 101 2.94 -15.48 5.47
CA ALA A 101 2.04 -14.97 6.48
C ALA A 101 0.85 -14.25 5.84
N MET A 102 -0.32 -14.40 6.43
CA MET A 102 -1.51 -13.68 6.04
C MET A 102 -2.37 -13.36 7.27
N GLY A 103 -2.90 -12.14 7.35
CA GLY A 103 -3.79 -11.71 8.39
C GLY A 103 -5.24 -12.13 8.16
N ARG A 104 -5.99 -12.17 9.26
CA ARG A 104 -7.44 -12.27 9.24
C ARG A 104 -8.06 -10.89 9.41
N ALA A 105 -9.08 -10.57 8.62
CA ALA A 105 -9.85 -9.32 8.81
C ALA A 105 -10.58 -9.27 10.16
N LYS A 106 -10.93 -10.45 10.70
CA LYS A 106 -11.55 -10.60 12.04
C LYS A 106 -10.87 -11.73 12.79
N PRO A 107 -10.63 -11.54 14.10
CA PRO A 107 -10.07 -12.59 14.96
C PRO A 107 -10.95 -13.86 14.93
N LYS A 108 -10.32 -15.02 14.87
CA LYS A 108 -11.00 -16.31 15.00
C LYS A 108 -11.42 -16.49 16.47
N PRO A 109 -12.72 -16.70 16.78
CA PRO A 109 -13.19 -16.81 18.15
C PRO A 109 -12.84 -18.13 18.85
N HIS A 110 -12.48 -19.17 18.06
CA HIS A 110 -12.23 -20.52 18.54
C HIS A 110 -10.99 -21.14 17.89
N GLY A 111 -10.41 -22.17 18.49
CA GLY A 111 -9.27 -22.93 17.99
C GLY A 111 -7.95 -22.50 18.62
N ASP A 112 -6.82 -22.78 17.94
CA ASP A 112 -5.50 -22.45 18.44
C ASP A 112 -5.36 -20.91 18.58
N PRO A 113 -4.92 -20.42 19.77
CA PRO A 113 -4.63 -19.01 19.99
C PRO A 113 -3.65 -18.41 18.98
N ALA A 114 -2.68 -19.19 18.49
CA ALA A 114 -1.72 -18.78 17.47
C ALA A 114 -2.40 -18.44 16.13
N ASP A 115 -3.54 -19.07 15.83
CA ASP A 115 -4.32 -18.85 14.62
C ASP A 115 -5.36 -17.72 14.76
N ARG A 116 -5.45 -17.10 15.93
CA ARG A 116 -6.50 -16.12 16.22
C ARG A 116 -6.51 -14.97 15.22
N PHE A 117 -5.35 -14.43 14.91
CA PHE A 117 -5.16 -13.25 14.05
C PHE A 117 -4.58 -13.59 12.70
N PHE A 118 -4.01 -14.79 12.54
CA PHE A 118 -3.21 -15.13 11.36
C PHE A 118 -3.70 -16.39 10.64
N ILE A 119 -3.39 -16.45 9.36
CA ILE A 119 -3.35 -17.65 8.54
C ILE A 119 -1.88 -17.77 8.12
N GLY A 120 -1.07 -18.45 8.96
CA GLY A 120 0.39 -18.35 8.92
C GLY A 120 0.90 -17.11 9.67
N GLN A 121 1.55 -17.33 10.80
CA GLN A 121 2.07 -16.26 11.66
C GLN A 121 3.31 -15.61 11.04
N PRO A 122 3.42 -14.26 11.04
CA PRO A 122 4.66 -13.57 10.71
C PRO A 122 5.80 -13.98 11.62
N HIS A 123 7.03 -13.98 11.12
CA HIS A 123 8.23 -14.25 11.90
C HIS A 123 9.40 -13.42 11.38
N GLY A 124 10.38 -13.18 12.26
CA GLY A 124 11.58 -12.40 11.94
C GLY A 124 11.27 -10.97 11.53
N ALA A 125 12.21 -10.36 10.83
CA ALA A 125 12.07 -9.00 10.30
C ALA A 125 10.88 -8.92 9.33
N THR A 126 9.85 -8.16 9.71
CA THR A 126 8.58 -8.09 8.99
C THR A 126 8.39 -6.71 8.36
N PHE A 127 8.08 -6.67 7.07
CA PHE A 127 7.53 -5.49 6.41
C PHE A 127 6.03 -5.64 6.21
N VAL A 128 5.29 -4.57 6.50
CA VAL A 128 3.84 -4.51 6.32
C VAL A 128 3.53 -3.83 5.01
N LEU A 129 2.72 -4.47 4.16
CA LEU A 129 2.24 -3.92 2.89
C LEU A 129 0.81 -3.41 3.05
N GLU A 130 0.55 -2.17 2.62
CA GLU A 130 -0.80 -1.61 2.47
C GLU A 130 -1.04 -1.25 1.00
N ASP A 131 -2.25 -1.41 0.49
CA ASP A 131 -2.57 -1.08 -0.90
C ASP A 131 -2.74 0.44 -1.09
N THR A 132 -3.52 1.08 -0.24
CA THR A 132 -3.78 2.52 -0.31
C THR A 132 -3.81 3.14 1.08
N VAL A 133 -2.92 4.07 1.32
CA VAL A 133 -2.88 4.82 2.58
C VAL A 133 -3.60 6.15 2.40
N THR A 134 -4.65 6.37 3.17
CA THR A 134 -5.38 7.66 3.31
C THR A 134 -4.97 8.31 4.64
N THR A 135 -5.69 8.00 5.72
CA THR A 135 -5.37 8.44 7.07
C THR A 135 -4.59 7.38 7.88
N GLY A 136 -4.37 6.20 7.28
CA GLY A 136 -3.63 5.10 7.88
C GLY A 136 -4.39 4.31 8.95
N LEU A 137 -5.72 4.47 9.11
CA LEU A 137 -6.45 3.81 10.19
C LEU A 137 -6.28 2.29 10.18
N SER A 138 -6.50 1.62 9.03
CA SER A 138 -6.33 0.17 8.90
C SER A 138 -4.88 -0.27 9.13
N LEU A 139 -3.93 0.53 8.60
CA LEU A 139 -2.51 0.31 8.77
C LEU A 139 -2.12 0.33 10.26
N PHE A 140 -2.50 1.38 11.00
CA PHE A 140 -2.13 1.51 12.42
C PHE A 140 -2.76 0.44 13.28
N GLN A 141 -4.03 0.09 13.05
CA GLN A 141 -4.67 -1.04 13.72
C GLN A 141 -3.91 -2.36 13.49
N CYS A 142 -3.44 -2.57 12.26
CA CYS A 142 -2.63 -3.73 11.92
C CYS A 142 -1.25 -3.69 12.61
N LEU A 143 -0.57 -2.54 12.61
CA LEU A 143 0.73 -2.38 13.27
C LEU A 143 0.62 -2.63 14.79
N ASP A 144 -0.35 -2.02 15.44
CA ASP A 144 -0.58 -2.19 16.89
C ASP A 144 -0.83 -3.67 17.23
N GLN A 145 -1.65 -4.36 16.43
CA GLN A 145 -1.93 -5.78 16.59
C GLN A 145 -0.67 -6.65 16.41
N LEU A 146 0.16 -6.37 15.42
CA LEU A 146 1.40 -7.11 15.18
C LEU A 146 2.41 -6.89 16.31
N LEU A 147 2.54 -5.64 16.79
CA LEU A 147 3.45 -5.27 17.87
C LEU A 147 2.99 -5.86 19.22
N GLU A 148 1.67 -5.89 19.48
CA GLU A 148 1.08 -6.47 20.71
C GLU A 148 1.44 -7.97 20.84
N VAL A 149 1.49 -8.70 19.72
CA VAL A 149 1.87 -10.11 19.73
C VAL A 149 3.38 -10.33 19.50
N GLY A 150 4.20 -9.28 19.60
CA GLY A 150 5.65 -9.37 19.61
C GLY A 150 6.29 -9.55 18.23
N ILE A 151 5.61 -9.22 17.13
CA ILE A 151 6.21 -9.27 15.77
C ILE A 151 7.20 -8.12 15.59
N ASP A 152 8.39 -8.43 15.05
CA ASP A 152 9.45 -7.47 14.73
C ASP A 152 9.14 -6.70 13.44
N VAL A 153 8.30 -5.66 13.54
CA VAL A 153 7.94 -4.82 12.39
C VAL A 153 9.05 -3.79 12.14
N ARG A 154 9.66 -3.84 10.95
CA ARG A 154 10.76 -2.97 10.50
C ARG A 154 10.32 -1.83 9.61
N GLY A 155 9.24 -2.00 8.88
CA GLY A 155 8.78 -0.96 7.98
C GLY A 155 7.42 -1.25 7.35
N VAL A 156 6.92 -0.21 6.71
CA VAL A 156 5.68 -0.21 5.94
C VAL A 156 6.01 0.12 4.49
N ILE A 157 5.48 -0.67 3.58
CA ILE A 157 5.43 -0.35 2.15
C ILE A 157 3.98 -0.06 1.81
N CYS A 158 3.68 0.99 1.06
CA CYS A 158 2.35 1.17 0.50
C CYS A 158 2.42 1.33 -1.02
N LEU A 159 1.46 0.74 -1.73
CA LEU A 159 1.43 0.84 -3.19
C LEU A 159 1.12 2.27 -3.61
N THR A 160 0.16 2.93 -2.93
CA THR A 160 -0.15 4.35 -3.14
C THR A 160 -0.43 5.08 -1.83
N ASP A 161 0.38 6.10 -1.54
CA ASP A 161 0.09 7.08 -0.49
C ASP A 161 -0.74 8.23 -1.10
N ARG A 162 -1.93 8.46 -0.56
CA ARG A 162 -2.79 9.59 -0.97
C ARG A 162 -2.26 10.93 -0.48
N CYS A 163 -1.28 10.93 0.43
CA CYS A 163 -0.66 12.12 1.02
C CYS A 163 -1.65 13.02 1.77
N GLU A 164 -2.75 12.46 2.27
CA GLU A 164 -3.74 13.20 3.04
C GLU A 164 -3.32 13.39 4.50
N ARG A 165 -3.72 14.54 5.07
CA ARG A 165 -3.53 14.75 6.51
C ARG A 165 -4.62 14.02 7.28
N ARG A 166 -4.22 13.46 8.41
CA ARG A 166 -5.08 12.87 9.42
C ARG A 166 -5.91 13.96 10.13
N ASN A 167 -6.88 13.54 10.94
CA ASN A 167 -7.72 14.48 11.71
C ASN A 167 -6.93 15.24 12.79
N ASP A 168 -5.78 14.69 13.22
CA ASP A 168 -4.83 15.32 14.15
C ASP A 168 -3.84 16.28 13.45
N GLY A 169 -4.00 16.48 12.15
CA GLY A 169 -3.17 17.35 11.31
C GLY A 169 -1.86 16.71 10.85
N LEU A 170 -1.49 15.52 11.33
CA LEU A 170 -0.27 14.83 10.95
C LEU A 170 -0.45 14.07 9.62
N THR A 171 0.61 13.92 8.87
CA THR A 171 0.71 12.93 7.79
C THR A 171 0.94 11.53 8.39
N VAL A 172 0.78 10.48 7.58
CA VAL A 172 1.04 9.11 8.04
C VAL A 172 2.51 8.90 8.44
N PRO A 173 3.53 9.38 7.68
CA PRO A 173 4.92 9.31 8.14
C PRO A 173 5.19 10.03 9.46
N GLU A 174 4.64 11.26 9.65
CA GLU A 174 4.79 12.01 10.89
C GLU A 174 4.16 11.29 12.09
N TYR A 175 3.01 10.64 11.87
CA TYR A 175 2.36 9.86 12.92
C TYR A 175 3.14 8.56 13.25
N LEU A 176 3.70 7.88 12.24
CA LEU A 176 4.58 6.72 12.45
C LEU A 176 5.79 7.09 13.30
N GLU A 177 6.47 8.19 12.95
CA GLU A 177 7.62 8.68 13.70
C GLU A 177 7.25 9.01 15.15
N LYS A 178 6.17 9.77 15.34
CA LYS A 178 5.69 10.17 16.68
C LYS A 178 5.29 8.98 17.55
N THR A 179 4.64 7.96 16.94
CA THR A 179 4.05 6.84 17.70
C THR A 179 5.05 5.72 17.96
N TYR A 180 5.92 5.42 16.99
CA TYR A 180 6.83 4.27 17.07
C TYR A 180 8.31 4.66 17.16
N GLY A 181 8.62 5.98 17.22
CA GLY A 181 9.97 6.49 17.50
C GLY A 181 11.02 6.11 16.45
N GLY A 182 10.67 6.19 15.16
CA GLY A 182 11.60 5.92 14.05
C GLY A 182 11.96 4.44 13.84
N ARG A 183 11.40 3.53 14.64
CA ARG A 183 11.65 2.09 14.50
C ARG A 183 11.03 1.45 13.27
N ILE A 184 9.95 2.06 12.75
CA ILE A 184 9.20 1.58 11.61
C ILE A 184 9.39 2.56 10.45
N SER A 185 10.13 2.14 9.43
CA SER A 185 10.35 2.94 8.21
C SER A 185 9.11 2.96 7.32
N TYR A 186 8.95 4.04 6.50
CA TYR A 186 7.80 4.19 5.60
C TYR A 186 8.24 4.39 4.15
N HIS A 187 7.73 3.56 3.24
CA HIS A 187 8.18 3.47 1.85
C HIS A 187 6.99 3.44 0.87
N PRO A 188 6.50 4.59 0.42
CA PRO A 188 5.48 4.62 -0.63
C PRO A 188 6.10 4.29 -2.00
N MET A 189 5.48 3.38 -2.75
CA MET A 189 5.85 3.08 -4.14
C MET A 189 5.36 4.17 -5.10
N SER A 190 4.22 4.79 -4.79
CA SER A 190 3.69 5.94 -5.51
C SER A 190 2.98 6.91 -4.56
N ARG A 191 2.86 8.16 -4.98
CA ARG A 191 2.18 9.22 -4.25
C ARG A 191 1.08 9.83 -5.12
N ALA A 192 -0.09 10.07 -4.55
CA ALA A 192 -1.23 10.58 -5.30
C ALA A 192 -0.95 11.91 -6.01
N PRO A 193 -0.26 12.92 -5.41
CA PRO A 193 0.08 14.14 -6.12
C PRO A 193 0.84 13.90 -7.43
N ASP A 194 1.84 13.00 -7.43
CA ASP A 194 2.67 12.71 -8.58
C ASP A 194 1.88 11.95 -9.66
N LEU A 195 1.06 10.98 -9.24
CA LEU A 195 0.17 10.24 -10.15
C LEU A 195 -0.88 11.15 -10.78
N LEU A 196 -1.48 12.04 -9.98
CA LEU A 196 -2.52 12.95 -10.47
C LEU A 196 -1.95 13.98 -11.43
N ARG A 197 -0.73 14.49 -11.19
CA ARG A 197 -0.02 15.34 -12.16
C ARG A 197 0.11 14.62 -13.51
N THR A 198 0.65 13.41 -13.51
CA THR A 198 0.80 12.62 -14.74
C THR A 198 -0.54 12.33 -15.41
N ALA A 199 -1.57 12.00 -14.62
CA ALA A 199 -2.90 11.71 -15.14
C ALA A 199 -3.59 12.95 -15.74
N VAL A 200 -3.46 14.13 -15.10
CA VAL A 200 -3.96 15.41 -15.60
C VAL A 200 -3.31 15.75 -16.95
N HIS A 201 -2.00 15.58 -17.07
CA HIS A 201 -1.30 15.80 -18.33
C HIS A 201 -1.78 14.89 -19.47
N ARG A 202 -2.07 13.63 -19.17
CA ARG A 202 -2.53 12.65 -20.16
C ARG A 202 -3.98 12.85 -20.58
N GLN A 203 -4.86 13.05 -19.60
CA GLN A 203 -6.32 13.04 -19.80
C GLN A 203 -6.90 14.42 -20.04
N LYS A 204 -6.18 15.49 -19.68
CA LYS A 204 -6.58 16.89 -19.83
C LYS A 204 -8.01 17.16 -19.34
N PRO A 205 -8.32 16.85 -18.06
CA PRO A 205 -9.66 17.05 -17.52
C PRO A 205 -10.04 18.55 -17.50
N PRO A 206 -11.32 18.88 -17.35
CA PRO A 206 -11.77 20.28 -17.20
C PRO A 206 -11.04 20.99 -16.07
N ARG A 207 -10.73 22.28 -16.25
CA ARG A 207 -9.99 23.10 -15.27
C ARG A 207 -10.62 23.07 -13.88
N ALA A 208 -11.96 23.11 -13.80
CA ALA A 208 -12.69 23.04 -12.54
C ALA A 208 -12.37 21.73 -11.76
N LEU A 209 -12.19 20.61 -12.47
CA LEU A 209 -11.80 19.35 -11.83
C LEU A 209 -10.35 19.39 -11.34
N VAL A 210 -9.43 20.00 -12.11
CA VAL A 210 -8.02 20.19 -11.67
C VAL A 210 -7.97 21.06 -10.40
N GLU A 211 -8.77 22.12 -10.34
CA GLU A 211 -8.88 22.99 -9.16
C GLU A 211 -9.42 22.23 -7.94
N ALA A 212 -10.44 21.39 -8.13
CA ALA A 212 -10.98 20.55 -7.06
C ALA A 212 -9.96 19.51 -6.54
N LEU A 213 -9.24 18.85 -7.44
CA LEU A 213 -8.17 17.89 -7.10
C LEU A 213 -7.02 18.57 -6.35
N ALA A 214 -6.60 19.75 -6.80
CA ALA A 214 -5.55 20.51 -6.14
C ALA A 214 -5.96 20.94 -4.74
N ALA A 215 -7.19 21.47 -4.59
CA ALA A 215 -7.74 21.86 -3.28
C ALA A 215 -7.82 20.68 -2.31
N GLU A 216 -8.24 19.50 -2.77
CA GLU A 216 -8.29 18.27 -1.97
C GLU A 216 -6.90 17.86 -1.41
N LEU A 217 -5.83 18.07 -2.18
CA LEU A 217 -4.46 17.75 -1.82
C LEU A 217 -3.73 18.88 -1.10
N GLY A 218 -4.35 20.06 -0.94
CA GLY A 218 -3.71 21.25 -0.40
C GLY A 218 -2.61 21.81 -1.32
N LEU A 219 -2.77 21.63 -2.64
CA LEU A 219 -1.86 22.08 -3.69
C LEU A 219 -2.45 23.29 -4.44
N SER A 220 -1.60 23.99 -5.19
CA SER A 220 -2.10 24.93 -6.20
C SER A 220 -2.50 24.16 -7.47
N PRO A 221 -3.47 24.64 -8.28
CA PRO A 221 -3.79 24.02 -9.57
C PRO A 221 -2.58 23.93 -10.50
N ASN A 222 -1.65 24.86 -10.43
CA ASN A 222 -0.42 24.87 -11.22
C ASN A 222 0.52 23.71 -10.86
N ASP A 223 0.49 23.22 -9.62
CA ASP A 223 1.30 22.05 -9.20
C ASP A 223 0.86 20.76 -9.89
N LEU A 224 -0.41 20.69 -10.34
CA LEU A 224 -0.92 19.56 -11.11
C LEU A 224 -0.80 19.78 -12.63
N LEU A 225 -0.61 21.02 -13.09
CA LEU A 225 -0.46 21.39 -14.50
C LEU A 225 1.01 21.51 -14.93
N ALA A 226 1.93 21.62 -13.99
CA ALA A 226 3.38 21.65 -14.22
C ALA A 226 3.92 20.24 -14.43
#